data_34d8fab2bebea75d52c5f841d199cf51
#
_entry.id   34d8fab2bebea75d52c5f841d199cf51
#
_cell.length_a   1.000
_cell.length_b   1.000
_cell.length_c   1.000
_cell.angle_alpha   90.00
_cell.angle_beta   90.00
_cell.angle_gamma   90.00
#
_symmetry.space_group_name_H-M   'P 1'
#
loop_
_entity.id
_entity.type
_entity.pdbx_description
1 polymer ?
#
loop_
_entity_poly.entity_id
_entity_poly.type
_entity_poly.pdbx_seq_one_letter_code
_entity_poly.pdbx_strand_id
1 'polypeptide(L)'
;MEKGYFGEYGGQYVPEILRPALVELEEIYLALKDDPDFQKRLNIELHDYAGRPTPLYFAENLTRHFSGAKIYLKREDLNHTGAHKINNAIGQILLAQAMHKKRIIAETGAGQHGVAVATVAARAGLECCIYMGAEDIQRQYPNVRRMQLLGAEVRPVHTGTATLKDATNEALRDWLANVKTTHYIIGSVVGPHPFPTIVRDFQKIIGEETREQIVEKTGRLPDYILACVGGGSNAMGIFYPFISDTAVNLIGVEAAGEGLASGKHSATLSCGSLGIFHGMKSFVLQNNDGQIQLPYSLSAGLDYPGVGPEHCHLKDSGRVKYYAVTDTEALAAVELLCRLEGIIPALESAHALAYLEYLLPQTHSRESVVVNLSGRGDKDLETYLKYLERR
;
A
#
# COMPACT_ATOMS: atom_id res chain seq x y z
N MET A 1 -8.91 -2.15 -23.57
CA MET A 1 -7.58 -1.71 -23.11
C MET A 1 -6.55 -2.73 -23.53
N GLU A 2 -5.37 -2.30 -23.93
CA GLU A 2 -4.27 -3.19 -24.23
C GLU A 2 -3.87 -3.95 -22.95
N LYS A 3 -3.52 -5.24 -23.11
CA LYS A 3 -3.21 -6.12 -21.98
C LYS A 3 -2.00 -5.57 -21.20
N GLY A 4 -2.17 -5.41 -19.88
CA GLY A 4 -1.12 -4.87 -19.00
C GLY A 4 -1.01 -3.36 -18.96
N TYR A 5 -1.93 -2.64 -19.62
CA TYR A 5 -1.97 -1.19 -19.60
C TYR A 5 -3.26 -0.63 -18.99
N PHE A 6 -3.13 0.51 -18.32
CA PHE A 6 -4.18 1.36 -17.80
C PHE A 6 -4.07 2.71 -18.52
N GLY A 7 -4.82 2.88 -19.63
CA GLY A 7 -4.55 3.96 -20.57
C GLY A 7 -3.15 3.81 -21.18
N GLU A 8 -2.28 4.80 -21.00
CA GLU A 8 -0.88 4.75 -21.47
C GLU A 8 0.11 4.22 -20.40
N TYR A 9 -0.36 3.91 -19.17
CA TYR A 9 0.44 3.50 -18.03
C TYR A 9 0.48 1.98 -17.87
N GLY A 10 1.54 1.43 -17.26
CA GLY A 10 1.72 -0.01 -17.05
C GLY A 10 2.80 -0.61 -17.93
N GLY A 11 2.53 -1.77 -18.51
CA GLY A 11 3.42 -2.50 -19.40
C GLY A 11 4.45 -3.39 -18.70
N GLN A 12 5.40 -3.91 -19.48
CA GLN A 12 6.47 -4.82 -19.05
C GLN A 12 7.83 -4.30 -19.53
N TYR A 13 8.37 -3.29 -18.90
CA TYR A 13 9.66 -2.69 -19.22
C TYR A 13 10.79 -3.40 -18.45
N VAL A 14 11.06 -4.65 -18.81
CA VAL A 14 12.00 -5.53 -18.13
C VAL A 14 12.99 -6.15 -19.13
N PRO A 15 14.17 -6.61 -18.65
CA PRO A 15 15.05 -7.45 -19.46
C PRO A 15 14.32 -8.70 -19.99
N GLU A 16 14.61 -9.14 -21.22
CA GLU A 16 13.95 -10.28 -21.87
C GLU A 16 13.97 -11.54 -21.01
N ILE A 17 15.03 -11.76 -20.26
CA ILE A 17 15.20 -12.94 -19.38
C ILE A 17 14.14 -13.02 -18.26
N LEU A 18 13.48 -11.91 -17.88
CA LEU A 18 12.37 -11.91 -16.92
C LEU A 18 11.01 -12.19 -17.57
N ARG A 19 10.86 -12.02 -18.86
CA ARG A 19 9.56 -12.19 -19.52
C ARG A 19 8.95 -13.57 -19.33
N PRO A 20 9.70 -14.69 -19.43
CA PRO A 20 9.12 -16.01 -19.19
C PRO A 20 8.52 -16.17 -17.78
N ALA A 21 9.14 -15.58 -16.76
CA ALA A 21 8.60 -15.63 -15.40
C ALA A 21 7.33 -14.78 -15.22
N LEU A 22 7.25 -13.64 -15.89
CA LEU A 22 6.04 -12.81 -15.89
C LEU A 22 4.90 -13.49 -16.65
N VAL A 23 5.21 -14.20 -17.74
CA VAL A 23 4.22 -15.01 -18.48
C VAL A 23 3.73 -16.17 -17.63
N GLU A 24 4.63 -16.94 -16.99
CA GLU A 24 4.27 -18.02 -16.06
C GLU A 24 3.34 -17.51 -14.95
N LEU A 25 3.71 -16.38 -14.32
CA LEU A 25 2.90 -15.77 -13.27
C LEU A 25 1.51 -15.36 -13.78
N GLU A 26 1.45 -14.74 -14.95
CA GLU A 26 0.19 -14.30 -15.53
C GLU A 26 -0.72 -15.48 -15.89
N GLU A 27 -0.18 -16.51 -16.55
CA GLU A 27 -0.93 -17.71 -16.92
C GLU A 27 -1.53 -18.41 -15.71
N ILE A 28 -0.75 -18.61 -14.65
CA ILE A 28 -1.22 -19.19 -13.40
C ILE A 28 -2.26 -18.29 -12.73
N TYR A 29 -2.02 -16.99 -12.67
CA TYR A 29 -2.99 -16.06 -12.10
C TYR A 29 -4.33 -16.08 -12.87
N LEU A 30 -4.30 -16.03 -14.19
CA LEU A 30 -5.51 -16.07 -15.02
C LEU A 30 -6.26 -17.40 -14.91
N ALA A 31 -5.54 -18.51 -14.75
CA ALA A 31 -6.15 -19.83 -14.54
C ALA A 31 -6.83 -19.95 -13.17
N LEU A 32 -6.26 -19.30 -12.13
CA LEU A 32 -6.70 -19.48 -10.75
C LEU A 32 -7.62 -18.37 -10.24
N LYS A 33 -7.59 -17.17 -10.81
CA LYS A 33 -8.33 -16.02 -10.27
C LYS A 33 -9.84 -16.24 -10.15
N ASP A 34 -10.43 -17.03 -11.04
CA ASP A 34 -11.86 -17.37 -11.05
C ASP A 34 -12.11 -18.86 -10.70
N ASP A 35 -11.07 -19.61 -10.34
CA ASP A 35 -11.17 -21.01 -9.96
C ASP A 35 -11.83 -21.14 -8.56
N PRO A 36 -12.93 -21.92 -8.43
CA PRO A 36 -13.68 -22.03 -7.18
C PRO A 36 -12.87 -22.58 -6.01
N ASP A 37 -11.97 -23.53 -6.24
CA ASP A 37 -11.17 -24.14 -5.17
C ASP A 37 -10.08 -23.20 -4.70
N PHE A 38 -9.45 -22.45 -5.62
CA PHE A 38 -8.52 -21.39 -5.26
C PHE A 38 -9.20 -20.27 -4.47
N GLN A 39 -10.36 -19.79 -4.93
CA GLN A 39 -11.14 -18.76 -4.24
C GLN A 39 -11.60 -19.21 -2.87
N LYS A 40 -12.06 -20.43 -2.74
CA LYS A 40 -12.43 -21.03 -1.45
C LYS A 40 -11.23 -21.06 -0.49
N ARG A 41 -10.06 -21.49 -0.98
CA ARG A 41 -8.83 -21.51 -0.17
C ARG A 41 -8.39 -20.11 0.24
N LEU A 42 -8.40 -19.16 -0.70
CA LEU A 42 -8.07 -17.75 -0.43
C LEU A 42 -9.01 -17.17 0.63
N ASN A 43 -10.31 -17.40 0.51
CA ASN A 43 -11.31 -16.91 1.47
C ASN A 43 -11.12 -17.51 2.88
N ILE A 44 -10.79 -18.79 2.99
CA ILE A 44 -10.46 -19.43 4.27
C ILE A 44 -9.24 -18.75 4.90
N GLU A 45 -8.16 -18.53 4.13
CA GLU A 45 -6.96 -17.88 4.63
C GLU A 45 -7.22 -16.42 5.04
N LEU A 46 -8.03 -15.70 4.28
CA LEU A 46 -8.40 -14.31 4.61
C LEU A 46 -9.29 -14.25 5.86
N HIS A 47 -10.23 -15.18 6.02
CA HIS A 47 -11.13 -15.23 7.17
C HIS A 47 -10.43 -15.76 8.43
N ASP A 48 -9.91 -16.98 8.39
CA ASP A 48 -9.46 -17.70 9.58
C ASP A 48 -8.06 -17.27 10.03
N TYR A 49 -7.21 -16.84 9.10
CA TYR A 49 -5.84 -16.47 9.38
C TYR A 49 -5.60 -14.94 9.39
N ALA A 50 -6.11 -14.21 8.42
CA ALA A 50 -5.96 -12.75 8.41
C ALA A 50 -6.97 -12.03 9.33
N GLY A 51 -8.09 -12.68 9.69
CA GLY A 51 -9.09 -12.12 10.60
C GLY A 51 -10.09 -11.19 9.89
N ARG A 52 -10.36 -11.47 8.60
CA ARG A 52 -11.35 -10.68 7.85
C ARG A 52 -12.79 -11.21 8.07
N PRO A 53 -13.85 -10.38 7.86
CA PRO A 53 -13.78 -8.97 7.44
C PRO A 53 -13.25 -8.03 8.53
N THR A 54 -12.44 -7.03 8.13
CA THR A 54 -12.05 -5.98 9.07
C THR A 54 -13.23 -5.04 9.35
N PRO A 55 -13.38 -4.51 10.59
CA PRO A 55 -14.51 -3.66 10.92
C PRO A 55 -14.50 -2.33 10.14
N LEU A 56 -15.70 -1.86 9.80
CA LEU A 56 -15.96 -0.46 9.46
C LEU A 56 -16.44 0.25 10.72
N TYR A 57 -15.56 0.99 11.39
CA TYR A 57 -15.79 1.62 12.67
C TYR A 57 -16.33 3.05 12.50
N PHE A 58 -17.43 3.37 13.16
CA PHE A 58 -17.93 4.76 13.23
C PHE A 58 -17.13 5.54 14.27
N ALA A 59 -16.36 6.52 13.81
CA ALA A 59 -15.53 7.38 14.65
C ALA A 59 -16.36 8.55 15.20
N GLU A 60 -17.10 8.28 16.29
CA GLU A 60 -18.08 9.22 16.84
C GLU A 60 -17.45 10.50 17.38
N ASN A 61 -16.35 10.38 18.13
CA ASN A 61 -15.69 11.54 18.72
C ASN A 61 -15.01 12.39 17.65
N LEU A 62 -14.40 11.75 16.66
CA LEU A 62 -13.81 12.45 15.52
C LEU A 62 -14.89 13.15 14.68
N THR A 63 -16.04 12.51 14.44
CA THR A 63 -17.19 13.11 13.76
C THR A 63 -17.72 14.34 14.54
N ARG A 64 -17.83 14.24 15.84
CA ARG A 64 -18.26 15.35 16.71
C ARG A 64 -17.25 16.51 16.69
N HIS A 65 -15.98 16.21 16.69
CA HIS A 65 -14.90 17.21 16.63
C HIS A 65 -14.99 18.09 15.39
N PHE A 66 -15.14 17.47 14.22
CA PHE A 66 -15.21 18.20 12.94
C PHE A 66 -16.59 18.80 12.64
N SER A 67 -17.66 18.29 13.23
CA SER A 67 -19.04 18.77 13.02
C SER A 67 -19.52 18.76 11.56
N GLY A 68 -18.87 17.98 10.68
CA GLY A 68 -19.17 17.79 9.26
C GLY A 68 -19.83 16.44 8.96
N ALA A 69 -19.36 15.79 7.88
CA ALA A 69 -19.79 14.46 7.49
C ALA A 69 -19.46 13.41 8.56
N LYS A 70 -20.24 12.32 8.60
CA LYS A 70 -19.99 11.18 9.48
C LYS A 70 -18.72 10.43 9.05
N ILE A 71 -17.81 10.20 9.98
CA ILE A 71 -16.52 9.58 9.70
C ILE A 71 -16.55 8.10 10.07
N TYR A 72 -16.18 7.26 9.11
CA TYR A 72 -15.99 5.82 9.31
C TYR A 72 -14.55 5.44 9.00
N LEU A 73 -13.96 4.58 9.81
CA LEU A 73 -12.61 4.06 9.62
C LEU A 73 -12.69 2.60 9.19
N LYS A 74 -12.15 2.26 8.01
CA LYS A 74 -11.93 0.86 7.60
C LYS A 74 -10.66 0.37 8.28
N ARG A 75 -10.81 -0.55 9.23
CA ARG A 75 -9.82 -0.93 10.23
C ARG A 75 -8.85 -2.02 9.73
N GLU A 76 -8.09 -1.73 8.66
CA GLU A 76 -7.05 -2.65 8.17
C GLU A 76 -5.85 -2.80 9.15
N ASP A 77 -5.74 -1.91 10.12
CA ASP A 77 -4.82 -2.01 11.26
C ASP A 77 -5.11 -3.20 12.19
N LEU A 78 -6.32 -3.76 12.15
CA LEU A 78 -6.72 -4.95 12.91
C LEU A 78 -6.47 -6.27 12.19
N ASN A 79 -6.04 -6.24 10.93
CA ASN A 79 -5.62 -7.44 10.23
C ASN A 79 -4.44 -8.13 10.95
N HIS A 80 -4.30 -9.43 10.73
CA HIS A 80 -3.08 -10.15 11.11
C HIS A 80 -1.84 -9.43 10.53
N THR A 81 -0.77 -9.33 11.28
CA THR A 81 0.43 -8.49 11.05
C THR A 81 0.23 -6.98 11.23
N GLY A 82 -1.01 -6.49 11.39
CA GLY A 82 -1.32 -5.11 11.73
C GLY A 82 -1.39 -4.15 10.55
N ALA A 83 -1.62 -4.65 9.33
CA ALA A 83 -1.79 -3.84 8.13
C ALA A 83 -2.44 -4.62 6.97
N HIS A 84 -2.92 -3.91 5.95
CA HIS A 84 -3.49 -4.47 4.72
C HIS A 84 -2.55 -5.38 3.91
N LYS A 85 -1.24 -5.31 4.15
CA LYS A 85 -0.22 -6.04 3.37
C LYS A 85 -0.42 -7.55 3.37
N ILE A 86 -0.99 -8.11 4.43
CA ILE A 86 -1.24 -9.54 4.55
C ILE A 86 -2.20 -10.07 3.48
N ASN A 87 -3.17 -9.27 3.03
CA ASN A 87 -4.13 -9.67 2.00
C ASN A 87 -3.42 -10.09 0.71
N ASN A 88 -2.55 -9.21 0.21
CA ASN A 88 -1.75 -9.46 -0.98
C ASN A 88 -0.73 -10.59 -0.76
N ALA A 89 -0.07 -10.63 0.40
CA ALA A 89 0.92 -11.66 0.70
C ALA A 89 0.30 -13.07 0.70
N ILE A 90 -0.92 -13.24 1.25
CA ILE A 90 -1.69 -14.49 1.19
C ILE A 90 -1.99 -14.87 -0.26
N GLY A 91 -2.51 -13.95 -1.07
CA GLY A 91 -2.82 -14.24 -2.46
C GLY A 91 -1.58 -14.67 -3.26
N GLN A 92 -0.49 -13.92 -3.13
CA GLN A 92 0.73 -14.23 -3.87
C GLN A 92 1.46 -15.48 -3.38
N ILE A 93 1.40 -15.83 -2.09
CA ILE A 93 1.99 -17.11 -1.62
C ILE A 93 1.23 -18.32 -2.18
N LEU A 94 -0.10 -18.22 -2.34
CA LEU A 94 -0.90 -19.28 -2.97
C LEU A 94 -0.53 -19.43 -4.46
N LEU A 95 -0.27 -18.35 -5.18
CA LEU A 95 0.24 -18.40 -6.56
C LEU A 95 1.65 -19.02 -6.60
N ALA A 96 2.54 -18.65 -5.69
CA ALA A 96 3.89 -19.23 -5.60
C ALA A 96 3.86 -20.74 -5.37
N GLN A 97 2.95 -21.23 -4.53
CA GLN A 97 2.74 -22.66 -4.31
C GLN A 97 2.22 -23.35 -5.57
N ALA A 98 1.28 -22.74 -6.29
CA ALA A 98 0.75 -23.27 -7.55
C ALA A 98 1.84 -23.34 -8.66
N MET A 99 2.77 -22.39 -8.67
CA MET A 99 3.97 -22.40 -9.53
C MET A 99 5.10 -23.30 -9.01
N HIS A 100 4.90 -24.04 -7.91
CA HIS A 100 5.90 -24.91 -7.28
C HIS A 100 7.21 -24.22 -6.88
N LYS A 101 7.18 -22.91 -6.61
CA LYS A 101 8.36 -22.17 -6.15
C LYS A 101 8.79 -22.62 -4.75
N LYS A 102 10.10 -22.62 -4.51
CA LYS A 102 10.69 -23.09 -3.26
C LYS A 102 11.16 -21.96 -2.35
N ARG A 103 11.34 -20.77 -2.94
CA ARG A 103 11.88 -19.60 -2.28
C ARG A 103 11.04 -18.38 -2.60
N ILE A 104 10.87 -17.54 -1.58
CA ILE A 104 10.18 -16.25 -1.67
C ILE A 104 11.16 -15.13 -1.42
N ILE A 105 11.07 -14.08 -2.19
CA ILE A 105 11.76 -12.83 -1.92
C ILE A 105 10.76 -11.67 -1.89
N ALA A 106 11.12 -10.63 -1.15
CA ALA A 106 10.38 -9.37 -1.14
C ALA A 106 11.30 -8.20 -0.79
N GLU A 107 10.87 -6.99 -1.14
CA GLU A 107 11.41 -5.74 -0.67
C GLU A 107 10.57 -5.19 0.48
N THR A 108 11.16 -4.32 1.32
CA THR A 108 10.38 -3.58 2.32
C THR A 108 11.09 -2.29 2.73
N GLY A 109 10.31 -1.21 2.98
CA GLY A 109 10.77 0.03 3.61
C GLY A 109 10.35 0.08 5.08
N ALA A 110 9.07 0.35 5.36
CA ALA A 110 8.51 0.37 6.72
C ALA A 110 8.54 -0.99 7.44
N GLY A 111 8.91 -2.07 6.77
CA GLY A 111 8.94 -3.42 7.32
C GLY A 111 7.61 -4.15 7.31
N GLN A 112 6.47 -3.48 7.13
CA GLN A 112 5.15 -4.13 7.19
C GLN A 112 4.93 -5.16 6.07
N HIS A 113 5.40 -4.86 4.84
CA HIS A 113 5.34 -5.83 3.76
C HIS A 113 6.26 -7.03 4.04
N GLY A 114 7.50 -6.77 4.48
CA GLY A 114 8.45 -7.82 4.85
C GLY A 114 7.89 -8.74 5.95
N VAL A 115 7.27 -8.19 6.99
CA VAL A 115 6.61 -8.98 8.04
C VAL A 115 5.49 -9.83 7.47
N ALA A 116 4.62 -9.27 6.61
CA ALA A 116 3.53 -10.02 5.99
C ALA A 116 4.05 -11.17 5.12
N VAL A 117 5.10 -10.93 4.30
CA VAL A 117 5.71 -11.96 3.46
C VAL A 117 6.42 -13.03 4.30
N ALA A 118 7.21 -12.64 5.30
CA ALA A 118 7.84 -13.59 6.23
C ALA A 118 6.80 -14.47 6.93
N THR A 119 5.65 -13.89 7.32
CA THR A 119 4.55 -14.59 7.98
C THR A 119 3.95 -15.68 7.08
N VAL A 120 3.60 -15.35 5.83
CA VAL A 120 2.99 -16.33 4.91
C VAL A 120 4.03 -17.36 4.41
N ALA A 121 5.30 -16.97 4.25
CA ALA A 121 6.36 -17.87 3.86
C ALA A 121 6.65 -18.92 4.94
N ALA A 122 6.74 -18.50 6.22
CA ALA A 122 6.88 -19.39 7.36
C ALA A 122 5.73 -20.41 7.43
N ARG A 123 4.47 -19.94 7.29
CA ARG A 123 3.29 -20.80 7.26
C ARG A 123 3.29 -21.78 6.09
N ALA A 124 3.80 -21.36 4.93
CA ALA A 124 3.90 -22.19 3.72
C ALA A 124 5.11 -23.16 3.73
N GLY A 125 6.03 -23.04 4.69
CA GLY A 125 7.27 -23.82 4.75
C GLY A 125 8.23 -23.49 3.61
N LEU A 126 8.26 -22.22 3.11
CA LEU A 126 9.13 -21.79 2.03
C LEU A 126 10.28 -20.93 2.56
N GLU A 127 11.44 -21.04 1.93
CA GLU A 127 12.56 -20.13 2.20
C GLU A 127 12.14 -18.69 1.91
N CYS A 128 12.54 -17.75 2.80
CA CYS A 128 12.19 -16.35 2.68
C CYS A 128 13.41 -15.44 2.86
N CYS A 129 13.60 -14.53 1.88
CA CYS A 129 14.63 -13.49 1.96
C CYS A 129 13.99 -12.12 1.72
N ILE A 130 14.18 -11.20 2.66
CA ILE A 130 13.63 -9.84 2.61
C ILE A 130 14.75 -8.83 2.41
N TYR A 131 14.70 -8.08 1.33
CA TYR A 131 15.62 -6.97 1.06
C TYR A 131 15.10 -5.71 1.74
N MET A 132 15.96 -5.05 2.50
CA MET A 132 15.61 -3.82 3.22
C MET A 132 16.79 -2.86 3.21
N GLY A 133 16.55 -1.59 2.95
CA GLY A 133 17.58 -0.57 3.00
C GLY A 133 18.21 -0.47 4.38
N ALA A 134 19.52 -0.25 4.47
CA ALA A 134 20.23 -0.16 5.75
C ALA A 134 19.70 0.98 6.63
N GLU A 135 19.28 2.11 6.02
CA GLU A 135 18.64 3.22 6.72
C GLU A 135 17.26 2.82 7.27
N ASP A 136 16.47 2.09 6.48
CA ASP A 136 15.15 1.61 6.90
C ASP A 136 15.25 0.54 8.00
N ILE A 137 16.28 -0.30 7.98
CA ILE A 137 16.56 -1.27 9.06
C ILE A 137 16.72 -0.58 10.41
N GLN A 138 17.44 0.54 10.43
CA GLN A 138 17.62 1.32 11.67
C GLN A 138 16.32 1.95 12.14
N ARG A 139 15.56 2.56 11.21
CA ARG A 139 14.27 3.22 11.52
C ARG A 139 13.20 2.25 12.01
N GLN A 140 13.20 1.01 11.48
CA GLN A 140 12.12 0.03 11.65
C GLN A 140 12.61 -1.28 12.27
N TYR A 141 13.61 -1.21 13.16
CA TYR A 141 14.23 -2.36 13.81
C TYR A 141 13.25 -3.37 14.44
N PRO A 142 12.13 -2.96 15.09
CA PRO A 142 11.14 -3.93 15.61
C PRO A 142 10.57 -4.86 14.52
N ASN A 143 10.34 -4.37 13.31
CA ASN A 143 9.86 -5.19 12.19
C ASN A 143 10.95 -6.14 11.68
N VAL A 144 12.23 -5.71 11.69
CA VAL A 144 13.36 -6.59 11.37
C VAL A 144 13.40 -7.79 12.31
N ARG A 145 13.23 -7.56 13.62
CA ARG A 145 13.20 -8.65 14.62
C ARG A 145 12.02 -9.58 14.42
N ARG A 146 10.83 -9.06 14.03
CA ARG A 146 9.66 -9.89 13.69
C ARG A 146 9.94 -10.80 12.48
N MET A 147 10.52 -10.26 11.40
CA MET A 147 10.90 -11.04 10.21
C MET A 147 11.88 -12.16 10.54
N GLN A 148 12.92 -11.87 11.34
CA GLN A 148 13.89 -12.84 11.79
C GLN A 148 13.28 -13.94 12.69
N LEU A 149 12.38 -13.56 13.59
CA LEU A 149 11.65 -14.53 14.43
C LEU A 149 10.75 -15.48 13.60
N LEU A 150 10.23 -14.99 12.48
CA LEU A 150 9.46 -15.79 11.51
C LEU A 150 10.35 -16.63 10.57
N GLY A 151 11.66 -16.63 10.77
CA GLY A 151 12.61 -17.44 10.01
C GLY A 151 13.05 -16.83 8.69
N ALA A 152 12.70 -15.57 8.38
CA ALA A 152 13.15 -14.90 7.17
C ALA A 152 14.58 -14.37 7.35
N GLU A 153 15.39 -14.50 6.29
CA GLU A 153 16.65 -13.79 6.16
C GLU A 153 16.36 -12.33 5.79
N VAL A 154 16.87 -11.36 6.56
CA VAL A 154 16.79 -9.93 6.22
C VAL A 154 18.13 -9.48 5.69
N ARG A 155 18.18 -9.12 4.40
CA ARG A 155 19.42 -8.67 3.72
C ARG A 155 19.46 -7.14 3.67
N PRO A 156 20.46 -6.52 4.34
CA PRO A 156 20.63 -5.09 4.27
C PRO A 156 21.13 -4.67 2.87
N VAL A 157 20.55 -3.59 2.35
CA VAL A 157 20.98 -2.96 1.09
C VAL A 157 21.67 -1.63 1.42
N HIS A 158 22.94 -1.52 1.07
CA HIS A 158 23.79 -0.35 1.35
C HIS A 158 24.00 0.54 0.13
N THR A 159 23.56 0.14 -1.04
CA THR A 159 23.72 0.88 -2.29
C THR A 159 22.72 2.04 -2.38
N GLY A 160 23.06 3.06 -3.17
CA GLY A 160 22.18 4.20 -3.42
C GLY A 160 21.87 4.99 -2.14
N THR A 161 20.61 5.19 -1.85
CA THR A 161 20.11 5.83 -0.62
C THR A 161 19.90 4.87 0.54
N ALA A 162 20.15 3.59 0.31
CA ALA A 162 19.92 2.52 1.30
C ALA A 162 18.48 2.50 1.86
N THR A 163 17.48 2.80 1.00
CA THR A 163 16.05 2.82 1.32
C THR A 163 15.24 1.87 0.42
N LEU A 164 13.91 1.92 0.51
CA LEU A 164 12.98 1.05 -0.22
C LEU A 164 13.28 0.94 -1.73
N LYS A 165 13.63 2.04 -2.40
CA LYS A 165 13.96 2.05 -3.84
C LYS A 165 15.11 1.09 -4.15
N ASP A 166 16.16 1.13 -3.34
CA ASP A 166 17.35 0.31 -3.56
C ASP A 166 17.12 -1.15 -3.13
N ALA A 167 16.31 -1.37 -2.11
CA ALA A 167 15.83 -2.71 -1.73
C ALA A 167 15.04 -3.36 -2.88
N THR A 168 14.18 -2.61 -3.57
CA THR A 168 13.46 -3.10 -4.76
C THR A 168 14.42 -3.47 -5.89
N ASN A 169 15.45 -2.66 -6.14
CA ASN A 169 16.47 -2.96 -7.14
C ASN A 169 17.20 -4.27 -6.85
N GLU A 170 17.58 -4.52 -5.59
CA GLU A 170 18.27 -5.76 -5.20
C GLU A 170 17.33 -6.98 -5.29
N ALA A 171 16.08 -6.84 -4.86
CA ALA A 171 15.09 -7.90 -5.02
C ALA A 171 14.88 -8.27 -6.49
N LEU A 172 14.82 -7.30 -7.40
CA LEU A 172 14.73 -7.54 -8.85
C LEU A 172 15.96 -8.25 -9.40
N ARG A 173 17.19 -7.89 -8.94
CA ARG A 173 18.43 -8.57 -9.34
C ARG A 173 18.46 -10.01 -8.88
N ASP A 174 18.10 -10.28 -7.63
CA ASP A 174 18.01 -11.65 -7.11
C ASP A 174 16.96 -12.45 -7.88
N TRP A 175 15.78 -11.87 -8.12
CA TRP A 175 14.73 -12.54 -8.87
C TRP A 175 15.19 -12.94 -10.26
N LEU A 176 15.85 -12.01 -10.98
CA LEU A 176 16.44 -12.26 -12.30
C LEU A 176 17.40 -13.46 -12.29
N ALA A 177 18.25 -13.56 -11.26
CA ALA A 177 19.23 -14.63 -11.14
C ALA A 177 18.61 -15.99 -10.75
N ASN A 178 17.48 -16.00 -10.04
CA ASN A 178 16.92 -17.19 -9.41
C ASN A 178 15.46 -17.48 -9.80
N VAL A 179 15.01 -16.96 -10.91
CA VAL A 179 13.61 -16.93 -11.36
C VAL A 179 12.93 -18.30 -11.41
N LYS A 180 13.69 -19.38 -11.69
CA LYS A 180 13.13 -20.73 -11.81
C LYS A 180 12.59 -21.26 -10.47
N THR A 181 13.22 -20.95 -9.38
CA THR A 181 12.90 -21.48 -8.04
C THR A 181 12.30 -20.45 -7.10
N THR A 182 12.36 -19.18 -7.46
CA THR A 182 12.02 -18.04 -6.61
C THR A 182 10.83 -17.27 -7.17
N HIS A 183 9.87 -16.95 -6.29
CA HIS A 183 8.82 -15.98 -6.59
C HIS A 183 9.09 -14.68 -5.83
N TYR A 184 8.94 -13.57 -6.52
CA TYR A 184 9.03 -12.24 -5.95
C TYR A 184 7.62 -11.75 -5.57
N ILE A 185 7.35 -11.61 -4.26
CA ILE A 185 6.09 -11.03 -3.76
C ILE A 185 6.25 -9.53 -3.69
N ILE A 186 5.75 -8.81 -4.70
CA ILE A 186 5.75 -7.35 -4.72
C ILE A 186 4.70 -6.78 -3.75
N GLY A 187 5.10 -5.77 -2.97
CA GLY A 187 4.31 -5.23 -1.86
C GLY A 187 3.27 -4.18 -2.23
N SER A 188 3.20 -3.72 -3.48
CA SER A 188 2.28 -2.67 -3.90
C SER A 188 1.79 -2.88 -5.34
N VAL A 189 0.86 -2.02 -5.81
CA VAL A 189 0.33 -2.02 -7.19
C VAL A 189 1.32 -1.42 -8.18
N VAL A 190 2.60 -1.74 -8.01
CA VAL A 190 3.74 -1.27 -8.81
C VAL A 190 4.43 -2.45 -9.50
N GLY A 191 5.42 -2.16 -10.32
CA GLY A 191 6.18 -3.19 -11.04
C GLY A 191 5.59 -3.55 -12.40
N PRO A 192 6.26 -4.46 -13.14
CA PRO A 192 5.81 -4.87 -14.46
C PRO A 192 4.50 -5.64 -14.40
N HIS A 193 3.68 -5.54 -15.45
CA HIS A 193 2.54 -6.44 -15.59
C HIS A 193 3.00 -7.92 -15.46
N PRO A 194 2.27 -8.79 -14.70
CA PRO A 194 0.91 -8.64 -14.19
C PRO A 194 0.79 -8.11 -12.74
N PHE A 195 1.90 -7.76 -12.07
CA PHE A 195 1.89 -7.41 -10.65
C PHE A 195 0.87 -6.34 -10.25
N PRO A 196 0.73 -5.18 -10.96
CA PRO A 196 -0.25 -4.19 -10.54
C PRO A 196 -1.67 -4.74 -10.47
N THR A 197 -2.07 -5.58 -11.44
CA THR A 197 -3.38 -6.22 -11.48
C THR A 197 -3.55 -7.25 -10.35
N ILE A 198 -2.55 -8.12 -10.16
CA ILE A 198 -2.57 -9.17 -9.12
C ILE A 198 -2.71 -8.54 -7.73
N VAL A 199 -1.88 -7.54 -7.42
CA VAL A 199 -1.92 -6.87 -6.11
C VAL A 199 -3.23 -6.15 -5.89
N ARG A 200 -3.76 -5.43 -6.90
CA ARG A 200 -5.08 -4.81 -6.84
C ARG A 200 -6.16 -5.83 -6.51
N ASP A 201 -6.18 -6.94 -7.22
CA ASP A 201 -7.24 -7.93 -7.10
C ASP A 201 -7.21 -8.66 -5.74
N PHE A 202 -6.03 -8.83 -5.12
CA PHE A 202 -5.94 -9.32 -3.74
C PHE A 202 -6.23 -8.26 -2.68
N GLN A 203 -6.09 -6.97 -3.02
CA GLN A 203 -6.41 -5.88 -2.09
C GLN A 203 -7.87 -5.38 -2.21
N LYS A 204 -8.57 -5.66 -3.32
CA LYS A 204 -9.94 -5.16 -3.54
C LYS A 204 -10.95 -5.60 -2.48
N ILE A 205 -10.66 -6.68 -1.75
CA ILE A 205 -11.46 -7.16 -0.62
C ILE A 205 -11.70 -6.04 0.42
N ILE A 206 -10.77 -5.07 0.55
CA ILE A 206 -10.94 -3.91 1.44
C ILE A 206 -12.18 -3.10 1.02
N GLY A 207 -12.29 -2.80 -0.27
CA GLY A 207 -13.41 -2.02 -0.80
C GLY A 207 -14.71 -2.83 -0.92
N GLU A 208 -14.61 -4.13 -1.25
CA GLU A 208 -15.78 -5.02 -1.30
C GLU A 208 -16.46 -5.09 0.07
N GLU A 209 -15.72 -5.37 1.14
CA GLU A 209 -16.24 -5.36 2.52
C GLU A 209 -16.73 -3.95 2.95
N THR A 210 -16.00 -2.90 2.58
CA THR A 210 -16.41 -1.53 2.90
C THR A 210 -17.77 -1.20 2.28
N ARG A 211 -18.01 -1.64 1.05
CA ARG A 211 -19.27 -1.41 0.34
C ARG A 211 -20.44 -2.06 1.07
N GLU A 212 -20.30 -3.33 1.45
CA GLU A 212 -21.33 -4.06 2.20
C GLU A 212 -21.58 -3.42 3.56
N GLN A 213 -20.52 -3.18 4.32
CA GLN A 213 -20.59 -2.66 5.68
C GLN A 213 -21.16 -1.23 5.75
N ILE A 214 -20.83 -0.35 4.80
CA ILE A 214 -21.35 1.02 4.82
C ILE A 214 -22.84 1.05 4.43
N VAL A 215 -23.25 0.21 3.47
CA VAL A 215 -24.68 0.09 3.10
C VAL A 215 -25.49 -0.50 4.24
N GLU A 216 -24.99 -1.51 4.94
CA GLU A 216 -25.62 -2.07 6.13
C GLU A 216 -25.82 -0.99 7.22
N LYS A 217 -24.81 -0.15 7.45
CA LYS A 217 -24.82 0.88 8.51
C LYS A 217 -25.63 2.13 8.17
N THR A 218 -25.69 2.51 6.89
CA THR A 218 -26.23 3.83 6.48
C THR A 218 -27.35 3.76 5.45
N GLY A 219 -27.59 2.58 4.84
CA GLY A 219 -28.53 2.36 3.76
C GLY A 219 -28.07 2.87 2.39
N ARG A 220 -26.84 3.41 2.27
CA ARG A 220 -26.32 3.99 1.02
C ARG A 220 -24.79 3.90 0.93
N LEU A 221 -24.24 4.14 -0.26
CA LEU A 221 -22.80 4.29 -0.46
C LEU A 221 -22.28 5.57 0.22
N PRO A 222 -20.97 5.62 0.53
CA PRO A 222 -20.37 6.81 1.13
C PRO A 222 -20.24 7.94 0.09
N ASP A 223 -20.20 9.18 0.56
CA ASP A 223 -19.98 10.34 -0.32
C ASP A 223 -18.48 10.50 -0.65
N TYR A 224 -17.60 10.10 0.27
CA TYR A 224 -16.15 10.21 0.12
C TYR A 224 -15.44 8.96 0.63
N ILE A 225 -14.38 8.55 -0.07
CA ILE A 225 -13.42 7.53 0.40
C ILE A 225 -12.01 8.10 0.30
N LEU A 226 -11.27 8.07 1.43
CA LEU A 226 -9.92 8.58 1.57
C LEU A 226 -8.94 7.44 1.83
N ALA A 227 -7.79 7.47 1.19
CA ALA A 227 -6.68 6.56 1.48
C ALA A 227 -5.33 7.23 1.21
N CYS A 228 -4.29 6.88 1.97
CA CYS A 228 -2.94 7.35 1.71
C CYS A 228 -2.34 6.65 0.47
N VAL A 229 -1.45 7.36 -0.23
CA VAL A 229 -0.83 6.86 -1.46
C VAL A 229 0.69 7.05 -1.41
N GLY A 230 1.40 5.89 -1.35
CA GLY A 230 2.80 5.77 -1.74
C GLY A 230 2.84 4.99 -3.05
N GLY A 231 3.17 3.69 -3.03
CA GLY A 231 2.93 2.82 -4.19
C GLY A 231 1.44 2.61 -4.49
N GLY A 232 0.55 2.80 -3.50
CA GLY A 232 -0.90 2.95 -3.68
C GLY A 232 -1.73 1.69 -3.48
N SER A 233 -1.20 0.59 -2.90
CA SER A 233 -1.95 -0.68 -2.81
C SER A 233 -3.17 -0.62 -1.90
N ASN A 234 -3.09 0.06 -0.75
CA ASN A 234 -4.24 0.22 0.14
C ASN A 234 -5.34 1.08 -0.50
N ALA A 235 -4.93 2.16 -1.17
CA ALA A 235 -5.85 3.05 -1.88
C ALA A 235 -6.53 2.34 -3.04
N MET A 236 -5.77 1.62 -3.88
CA MET A 236 -6.36 0.84 -4.96
C MET A 236 -7.31 -0.23 -4.43
N GLY A 237 -6.95 -0.90 -3.33
CA GLY A 237 -7.80 -1.90 -2.69
C GLY A 237 -9.17 -1.38 -2.28
N ILE A 238 -9.21 -0.20 -1.65
CA ILE A 238 -10.49 0.37 -1.24
C ILE A 238 -11.21 1.10 -2.39
N PHE A 239 -10.50 1.70 -3.34
CA PHE A 239 -11.11 2.46 -4.44
C PHE A 239 -11.70 1.57 -5.53
N TYR A 240 -11.03 0.46 -5.87
CA TYR A 240 -11.36 -0.34 -7.04
C TYR A 240 -12.84 -0.76 -7.13
N PRO A 241 -13.48 -1.28 -6.07
CA PRO A 241 -14.91 -1.63 -6.11
C PRO A 241 -15.86 -0.43 -6.27
N PHE A 242 -15.36 0.81 -6.12
CA PHE A 242 -16.16 2.03 -6.24
C PHE A 242 -15.83 2.85 -7.51
N ILE A 243 -14.94 2.38 -8.37
CA ILE A 243 -14.54 3.14 -9.57
C ILE A 243 -15.73 3.47 -10.47
N SER A 244 -16.69 2.55 -10.62
CA SER A 244 -17.90 2.75 -11.42
C SER A 244 -18.96 3.63 -10.74
N ASP A 245 -18.87 3.84 -9.42
CA ASP A 245 -19.83 4.65 -8.67
C ASP A 245 -19.43 6.12 -8.71
N THR A 246 -19.77 6.82 -9.78
CA THR A 246 -19.34 8.22 -10.02
C THR A 246 -19.83 9.22 -8.96
N ALA A 247 -20.85 8.88 -8.19
CA ALA A 247 -21.32 9.68 -7.06
C ALA A 247 -20.41 9.60 -5.83
N VAL A 248 -19.55 8.57 -5.73
CA VAL A 248 -18.58 8.41 -4.64
C VAL A 248 -17.31 9.15 -5.02
N ASN A 249 -16.91 10.13 -4.23
CA ASN A 249 -15.66 10.87 -4.42
C ASN A 249 -14.48 10.05 -3.86
N LEU A 250 -13.52 9.70 -4.71
CA LEU A 250 -12.31 8.98 -4.33
C LEU A 250 -11.14 9.95 -4.19
N ILE A 251 -10.46 9.93 -3.03
CA ILE A 251 -9.40 10.88 -2.69
C ILE A 251 -8.16 10.12 -2.20
N GLY A 252 -7.08 10.24 -2.97
CA GLY A 252 -5.75 9.75 -2.59
C GLY A 252 -4.93 10.87 -1.92
N VAL A 253 -4.23 10.55 -0.83
CA VAL A 253 -3.41 11.52 -0.10
C VAL A 253 -1.96 11.07 -0.07
N GLU A 254 -1.09 11.88 -0.69
CA GLU A 254 0.35 11.67 -0.78
C GLU A 254 1.11 12.36 0.36
N ALA A 255 2.39 12.02 0.55
CA ALA A 255 3.25 12.67 1.52
C ALA A 255 3.95 13.90 0.91
N ALA A 256 3.60 15.08 1.38
CA ALA A 256 4.30 16.33 1.06
C ALA A 256 5.58 16.53 1.88
N GLY A 257 5.92 15.65 2.82
CA GLY A 257 7.14 15.72 3.60
C GLY A 257 7.29 17.05 4.34
N GLU A 258 8.37 17.79 4.02
CA GLU A 258 8.61 19.14 4.54
C GLU A 258 7.89 20.25 3.71
N GLY A 259 6.95 19.87 2.83
CA GLY A 259 6.24 20.77 1.90
C GLY A 259 6.69 20.58 0.44
N LEU A 260 5.75 20.64 -0.51
CA LEU A 260 6.05 20.40 -1.94
C LEU A 260 7.13 21.34 -2.50
N ALA A 261 7.13 22.58 -2.07
CA ALA A 261 8.11 23.59 -2.51
C ALA A 261 9.53 23.35 -1.95
N SER A 262 9.69 22.53 -0.92
CA SER A 262 10.99 22.22 -0.32
C SER A 262 11.84 21.27 -1.18
N GLY A 263 11.22 20.54 -2.11
CA GLY A 263 11.83 19.42 -2.83
C GLY A 263 12.01 18.14 -1.99
N LYS A 264 11.64 18.16 -0.69
CA LYS A 264 11.66 17.01 0.21
C LYS A 264 10.24 16.49 0.41
N HIS A 265 9.77 15.69 -0.52
CA HIS A 265 8.43 15.08 -0.53
C HIS A 265 8.42 13.76 -1.31
N SER A 266 7.34 12.99 -1.19
CA SER A 266 7.07 11.76 -1.95
C SER A 266 5.77 11.86 -2.76
N ALA A 267 5.34 13.07 -3.09
CA ALA A 267 4.09 13.34 -3.80
C ALA A 267 4.26 13.12 -5.31
N THR A 268 4.31 11.86 -5.74
CA THR A 268 4.61 11.46 -7.12
C THR A 268 3.52 11.84 -8.11
N LEU A 269 2.24 11.70 -7.73
CA LEU A 269 1.12 12.10 -8.60
C LEU A 269 1.01 13.62 -8.70
N SER A 270 1.33 14.34 -7.62
CA SER A 270 1.25 15.81 -7.59
C SER A 270 2.41 16.49 -8.32
N CYS A 271 3.64 15.94 -8.23
CA CYS A 271 4.87 16.62 -8.67
C CYS A 271 5.71 15.80 -9.68
N GLY A 272 5.43 14.51 -9.87
CA GLY A 272 6.18 13.65 -10.76
C GLY A 272 5.85 13.87 -12.24
N SER A 273 6.62 13.24 -13.09
CA SER A 273 6.44 13.22 -14.54
C SER A 273 6.44 11.79 -15.08
N LEU A 274 5.98 11.61 -16.31
CA LEU A 274 5.92 10.31 -16.97
C LEU A 274 7.32 9.72 -17.15
N GLY A 275 7.52 8.48 -16.68
CA GLY A 275 8.78 7.77 -16.80
C GLY A 275 8.61 6.25 -16.75
N ILE A 276 9.74 5.55 -16.89
CA ILE A 276 9.80 4.09 -16.71
C ILE A 276 10.59 3.80 -15.45
N PHE A 277 9.96 3.09 -14.51
CA PHE A 277 10.55 2.80 -13.23
C PHE A 277 10.12 1.42 -12.72
N HIS A 278 11.06 0.61 -12.21
CA HIS A 278 10.82 -0.75 -11.72
C HIS A 278 9.97 -1.62 -12.67
N GLY A 279 10.20 -1.48 -13.98
CA GLY A 279 9.55 -2.31 -15.01
C GLY A 279 8.15 -1.86 -15.45
N MET A 280 7.71 -0.69 -15.05
CA MET A 280 6.42 -0.10 -15.44
C MET A 280 6.58 1.33 -15.96
N LYS A 281 5.67 1.76 -16.84
CA LYS A 281 5.47 3.17 -17.22
C LYS A 281 4.48 3.80 -16.26
N SER A 282 4.89 4.87 -15.55
CA SER A 282 4.10 5.52 -14.50
C SER A 282 4.56 6.96 -14.29
N PHE A 283 3.90 7.73 -13.40
CA PHE A 283 4.51 8.93 -12.86
C PHE A 283 5.67 8.57 -11.91
N VAL A 284 6.74 9.35 -12.01
CA VAL A 284 7.97 9.15 -11.25
C VAL A 284 8.52 10.51 -10.80
N LEU A 285 9.04 10.59 -9.60
CA LEU A 285 9.83 11.75 -9.16
C LEU A 285 11.20 11.67 -9.86
N GLN A 286 11.38 12.49 -10.88
CA GLN A 286 12.60 12.54 -11.69
C GLN A 286 12.90 13.97 -12.13
N ASN A 287 14.16 14.25 -12.45
CA ASN A 287 14.58 15.49 -13.04
C ASN A 287 14.40 15.49 -14.58
N ASN A 288 14.77 16.57 -15.25
CA ASN A 288 14.63 16.72 -16.71
C ASN A 288 15.50 15.72 -17.51
N ASP A 289 16.53 15.14 -16.90
CA ASP A 289 17.38 14.13 -17.50
C ASP A 289 16.86 12.70 -17.24
N GLY A 290 15.67 12.55 -16.62
CA GLY A 290 15.08 11.26 -16.27
C GLY A 290 15.75 10.58 -15.07
N GLN A 291 16.59 11.29 -14.30
CA GLN A 291 17.21 10.74 -13.10
C GLN A 291 16.23 10.81 -11.93
N ILE A 292 16.10 9.69 -11.22
CA ILE A 292 15.22 9.57 -10.07
C ILE A 292 15.64 10.58 -8.98
N GLN A 293 14.71 11.43 -8.57
CA GLN A 293 14.87 12.29 -7.42
C GLN A 293 14.63 11.48 -6.14
N LEU A 294 15.35 11.86 -5.08
CA LEU A 294 15.19 11.21 -3.78
C LEU A 294 13.82 11.58 -3.19
N PRO A 295 12.94 10.60 -2.94
CA PRO A 295 11.72 10.87 -2.21
C PRO A 295 12.06 11.19 -0.75
N TYR A 296 11.14 11.84 -0.06
CA TYR A 296 11.26 12.09 1.37
C TYR A 296 9.90 12.02 2.05
N SER A 297 9.83 11.25 3.12
CA SER A 297 8.72 11.24 4.08
C SER A 297 9.21 10.66 5.40
N LEU A 298 8.70 11.16 6.53
CA LEU A 298 8.85 10.50 7.82
C LEU A 298 8.20 9.11 7.82
N SER A 299 7.18 8.92 6.99
CA SER A 299 6.53 7.63 6.77
C SER A 299 7.33 6.80 5.78
N ALA A 300 8.08 5.81 6.28
CA ALA A 300 8.89 4.93 5.44
C ALA A 300 8.06 4.14 4.40
N GLY A 301 6.77 3.90 4.66
CA GLY A 301 5.87 3.23 3.70
C GLY A 301 5.38 4.13 2.57
N LEU A 302 5.54 5.46 2.69
CA LEU A 302 5.24 6.43 1.63
C LEU A 302 6.51 6.97 0.94
N ASP A 303 7.69 6.62 1.44
CA ASP A 303 8.99 7.07 0.92
C ASP A 303 9.39 6.29 -0.35
N TYR A 304 8.70 6.57 -1.46
CA TYR A 304 8.87 5.88 -2.75
C TYR A 304 8.67 6.86 -3.91
N PRO A 305 9.58 6.90 -4.92
CA PRO A 305 9.55 7.90 -5.98
C PRO A 305 8.64 7.56 -7.15
N GLY A 306 7.83 6.50 -7.05
CA GLY A 306 6.91 6.04 -8.09
C GLY A 306 5.52 5.75 -7.52
N VAL A 307 4.57 5.43 -8.38
CA VAL A 307 3.20 5.09 -8.00
C VAL A 307 2.62 4.04 -8.94
N GLY A 308 1.61 3.31 -8.51
CA GLY A 308 0.92 2.33 -9.34
C GLY A 308 0.36 2.94 -10.63
N PRO A 309 0.54 2.27 -11.79
CA PRO A 309 0.13 2.82 -13.08
C PRO A 309 -1.38 3.06 -13.20
N GLU A 310 -2.20 2.28 -12.51
CA GLU A 310 -3.65 2.49 -12.49
C GLU A 310 -4.03 3.79 -11.77
N HIS A 311 -3.28 4.20 -10.73
CA HIS A 311 -3.47 5.51 -10.10
C HIS A 311 -3.21 6.67 -11.05
N CYS A 312 -2.19 6.56 -11.93
CA CYS A 312 -1.93 7.57 -12.95
C CYS A 312 -3.11 7.70 -13.91
N HIS A 313 -3.64 6.60 -14.39
CA HIS A 313 -4.82 6.57 -15.24
C HIS A 313 -6.06 7.16 -14.55
N LEU A 314 -6.29 6.82 -13.28
CA LEU A 314 -7.42 7.36 -12.51
C LEU A 314 -7.31 8.86 -12.23
N LYS A 315 -6.08 9.38 -12.09
CA LYS A 315 -5.81 10.81 -12.00
C LYS A 315 -6.14 11.51 -13.33
N ASP A 316 -5.61 11.02 -14.43
CA ASP A 316 -5.78 11.66 -15.74
C ASP A 316 -7.24 11.63 -16.22
N SER A 317 -7.96 10.55 -15.93
CA SER A 317 -9.40 10.46 -16.19
C SER A 317 -10.27 11.32 -15.25
N GLY A 318 -9.67 11.93 -14.23
CA GLY A 318 -10.37 12.71 -13.22
C GLY A 318 -11.25 11.87 -12.27
N ARG A 319 -11.11 10.52 -12.30
CA ARG A 319 -11.92 9.64 -11.45
C ARG A 319 -11.51 9.68 -9.99
N VAL A 320 -10.22 9.85 -9.72
CA VAL A 320 -9.65 10.00 -8.37
C VAL A 320 -8.93 11.33 -8.29
N LYS A 321 -9.18 12.09 -7.22
CA LYS A 321 -8.44 13.30 -6.91
C LYS A 321 -7.29 12.97 -5.97
N TYR A 322 -6.14 13.59 -6.20
CA TYR A 322 -4.95 13.39 -5.37
C TYR A 322 -4.51 14.71 -4.76
N TYR A 323 -4.19 14.64 -3.46
CA TYR A 323 -3.71 15.76 -2.66
C TYR A 323 -2.50 15.30 -1.86
N ALA A 324 -1.79 16.25 -1.26
CA ALA A 324 -0.64 15.94 -0.44
C ALA A 324 -0.72 16.71 0.89
N VAL A 325 -0.27 16.08 1.97
CA VAL A 325 -0.18 16.68 3.31
C VAL A 325 1.25 16.54 3.83
N THR A 326 1.66 17.46 4.67
CA THR A 326 3.01 17.47 5.28
C THR A 326 3.13 16.45 6.41
N ASP A 327 4.37 16.11 6.75
CA ASP A 327 4.67 15.25 7.91
C ASP A 327 4.13 15.84 9.22
N THR A 328 4.14 17.17 9.37
CA THR A 328 3.60 17.87 10.55
C THR A 328 2.09 17.70 10.65
N GLU A 329 1.36 17.84 9.55
CA GLU A 329 -0.09 17.62 9.50
C GLU A 329 -0.44 16.16 9.80
N ALA A 330 0.33 15.21 9.23
CA ALA A 330 0.15 13.79 9.51
C ALA A 330 0.37 13.46 10.99
N LEU A 331 1.41 14.01 11.63
CA LEU A 331 1.68 13.82 13.06
C LEU A 331 0.59 14.44 13.95
N ALA A 332 0.05 15.60 13.58
CA ALA A 332 -1.09 16.20 14.28
C ALA A 332 -2.34 15.31 14.18
N ALA A 333 -2.58 14.70 13.03
CA ALA A 333 -3.70 13.75 12.85
C ALA A 333 -3.52 12.45 13.65
N VAL A 334 -2.27 11.96 13.83
CA VAL A 334 -1.99 10.85 14.77
C VAL A 334 -2.44 11.23 16.19
N GLU A 335 -1.99 12.39 16.68
CA GLU A 335 -2.33 12.84 18.03
C GLU A 335 -3.85 13.00 18.20
N LEU A 336 -4.52 13.58 17.22
CA LEU A 336 -5.98 13.76 17.22
C LEU A 336 -6.71 12.42 17.31
N LEU A 337 -6.37 11.45 16.45
CA LEU A 337 -7.01 10.14 16.48
C LEU A 337 -6.75 9.38 17.77
N CYS A 338 -5.52 9.44 18.30
CA CYS A 338 -5.15 8.82 19.57
C CYS A 338 -5.99 9.37 20.71
N ARG A 339 -6.16 10.70 20.79
CA ARG A 339 -6.88 11.34 21.90
C ARG A 339 -8.40 11.20 21.80
N LEU A 340 -8.96 11.21 20.60
CA LEU A 340 -10.40 11.16 20.42
C LEU A 340 -10.94 9.73 20.36
N GLU A 341 -10.24 8.81 19.70
CA GLU A 341 -10.75 7.46 19.44
C GLU A 341 -9.93 6.35 20.14
N GLY A 342 -8.80 6.69 20.79
CA GLY A 342 -7.92 5.71 21.41
C GLY A 342 -7.25 4.75 20.42
N ILE A 343 -7.07 5.19 19.17
CA ILE A 343 -6.49 4.40 18.08
C ILE A 343 -5.14 5.01 17.69
N ILE A 344 -4.08 4.21 17.69
CA ILE A 344 -2.74 4.62 17.24
C ILE A 344 -2.57 4.18 15.78
N PRO A 345 -2.76 5.06 14.79
CA PRO A 345 -2.63 4.72 13.37
C PRO A 345 -1.17 4.59 12.97
N ALA A 346 -0.88 3.85 11.90
CA ALA A 346 0.40 3.97 11.21
C ALA A 346 0.55 5.38 10.61
N LEU A 347 1.79 5.89 10.55
CA LEU A 347 2.07 7.22 10.02
C LEU A 347 1.64 7.36 8.54
N GLU A 348 1.67 6.27 7.79
CA GLU A 348 1.09 6.19 6.45
C GLU A 348 -0.39 6.59 6.45
N SER A 349 -1.19 5.94 7.29
CA SER A 349 -2.65 6.18 7.37
C SER A 349 -2.98 7.57 7.88
N ALA A 350 -2.11 8.15 8.70
CA ALA A 350 -2.27 9.49 9.24
C ALA A 350 -2.32 10.58 8.16
N HIS A 351 -1.69 10.36 6.99
CA HIS A 351 -1.80 11.30 5.86
C HIS A 351 -3.24 11.40 5.35
N ALA A 352 -3.95 10.27 5.23
CA ALA A 352 -5.35 10.30 4.83
C ALA A 352 -6.24 10.96 5.91
N LEU A 353 -5.93 10.73 7.19
CA LEU A 353 -6.64 11.38 8.31
C LEU A 353 -6.40 12.89 8.34
N ALA A 354 -5.17 13.35 8.09
CA ALA A 354 -4.84 14.77 8.07
C ALA A 354 -5.64 15.55 7.03
N TYR A 355 -5.97 14.93 5.89
CA TYR A 355 -6.77 15.58 4.86
C TYR A 355 -8.23 15.87 5.31
N LEU A 356 -8.70 15.26 6.39
CA LEU A 356 -10.02 15.57 6.96
C LEU A 356 -10.16 17.04 7.37
N GLU A 357 -9.08 17.68 7.80
CA GLU A 357 -9.04 19.13 8.13
C GLU A 357 -9.45 20.01 6.93
N TYR A 358 -9.11 19.57 5.73
CA TYR A 358 -9.45 20.29 4.48
C TYR A 358 -10.81 19.90 3.92
N LEU A 359 -11.19 18.63 4.06
CA LEU A 359 -12.41 18.11 3.48
C LEU A 359 -13.64 18.46 4.30
N LEU A 360 -13.62 18.22 5.62
CA LEU A 360 -14.82 18.26 6.44
C LEU A 360 -15.48 19.63 6.59
N PRO A 361 -14.75 20.77 6.57
CA PRO A 361 -15.39 22.10 6.53
C PRO A 361 -16.25 22.34 5.29
N GLN A 362 -16.07 21.53 4.23
CA GLN A 362 -16.83 21.62 2.97
C GLN A 362 -18.02 20.65 2.91
N THR A 363 -18.22 19.85 3.96
CA THR A 363 -19.23 18.78 4.02
C THR A 363 -20.34 19.12 5.05
N HIS A 364 -21.37 18.31 5.06
CA HIS A 364 -22.48 18.46 6.01
C HIS A 364 -22.84 17.10 6.66
N SER A 365 -23.59 17.15 7.76
CA SER A 365 -23.86 16.00 8.65
C SER A 365 -24.66 14.84 8.00
N ARG A 366 -25.22 15.03 6.82
CA ARG A 366 -25.90 13.97 6.06
C ARG A 366 -24.94 13.14 5.22
N GLU A 367 -23.74 13.66 4.97
CA GLU A 367 -22.71 12.97 4.19
C GLU A 367 -21.92 12.01 5.08
N SER A 368 -21.20 11.11 4.43
CA SER A 368 -20.33 10.14 5.08
C SER A 368 -18.97 10.05 4.36
N VAL A 369 -17.93 9.95 5.16
CA VAL A 369 -16.54 9.78 4.73
C VAL A 369 -16.02 8.46 5.28
N VAL A 370 -15.44 7.64 4.42
CA VAL A 370 -14.69 6.45 4.83
C VAL A 370 -13.21 6.73 4.68
N VAL A 371 -12.44 6.56 5.75
CA VAL A 371 -10.97 6.62 5.71
C VAL A 371 -10.41 5.21 5.86
N ASN A 372 -9.54 4.79 4.94
CA ASN A 372 -8.85 3.51 5.04
C ASN A 372 -7.69 3.61 6.04
N LEU A 373 -7.87 3.06 7.23
CA LEU A 373 -6.83 2.97 8.25
C LEU A 373 -5.95 1.75 7.95
N SER A 374 -4.99 1.95 7.04
CA SER A 374 -4.26 0.90 6.35
C SER A 374 -3.30 0.08 7.20
N GLY A 375 -2.93 0.58 8.41
CA GLY A 375 -2.05 -0.11 9.34
C GLY A 375 -1.99 0.54 10.72
N ARG A 376 -1.46 -0.20 11.70
CA ARG A 376 -1.29 0.26 13.09
C ARG A 376 0.06 0.93 13.31
N GLY A 377 0.12 1.82 14.31
CA GLY A 377 1.25 2.70 14.58
C GLY A 377 2.32 2.16 15.54
N ASP A 378 2.24 0.91 15.98
CA ASP A 378 3.24 0.34 16.93
C ASP A 378 4.68 0.46 16.45
N LYS A 379 4.88 0.43 15.13
CA LYS A 379 6.20 0.58 14.50
C LYS A 379 6.73 2.02 14.53
N ASP A 380 5.84 3.01 14.72
CA ASP A 380 6.13 4.45 14.60
C ASP A 380 6.20 5.16 15.94
N LEU A 381 6.05 4.44 17.07
CA LEU A 381 5.99 5.00 18.42
C LEU A 381 7.18 5.90 18.75
N GLU A 382 8.38 5.54 18.36
CA GLU A 382 9.58 6.36 18.58
C GLU A 382 9.49 7.72 17.86
N THR A 383 8.96 7.72 16.63
CA THR A 383 8.72 8.95 15.87
C THR A 383 7.67 9.83 16.55
N TYR A 384 6.58 9.22 17.04
CA TYR A 384 5.51 9.94 17.75
C TYR A 384 5.99 10.56 19.06
N LEU A 385 6.77 9.82 19.85
CA LEU A 385 7.33 10.33 21.09
C LEU A 385 8.28 11.51 20.86
N LYS A 386 9.18 11.40 19.89
CA LYS A 386 10.06 12.51 19.48
C LYS A 386 9.29 13.76 19.02
N TYR A 387 8.15 13.60 18.40
CA TYR A 387 7.28 14.72 18.02
C TYR A 387 6.64 15.37 19.25
N LEU A 388 6.11 14.58 20.18
CA LEU A 388 5.48 15.08 21.40
C LEU A 388 6.47 15.81 22.33
N GLU A 389 7.73 15.35 22.38
CA GLU A 389 8.79 15.97 23.20
C GLU A 389 9.24 17.34 22.67
N ARG A 390 8.97 17.66 21.41
CA ARG A 390 9.34 18.95 20.77
C ARG A 390 8.26 20.03 20.89
N ARG A 391 7.11 19.68 21.44
CA ARG A 391 5.98 20.58 21.74
C ARG A 391 5.95 20.96 23.21
#